data_05b53b200720ff34493287692ee55057
#
_entry.id   05b53b200720ff34493287692ee55057
#
_cell.length_a   1.000
_cell.length_b   1.000
_cell.length_c   1.000
_cell.angle_alpha   90.00
_cell.angle_beta   90.00
_cell.angle_gamma   90.00
#
_symmetry.space_group_name_H-M   'P 1'
#
loop_
_entity.id
_entity.type
_entity.pdbx_description
1 polymer ?
#
loop_
_entity_poly.entity_id
_entity_poly.type
_entity_poly.pdbx_seq_one_letter_code
_entity_poly.pdbx_strand_id
1 'polypeptide(L)'
;MLSEHGCKIAPNTYYMAKTRGISARARRDEYLKGEIDRVRAENLEVYGADKVWAQLNREGIRVARCTVERLMRDMGLSGARRGRAFKVTTCPDERQARPADLVDRHFIAPAPNRLWVADLTYVKTHAGWVYAAFVIDVFSRMVVGWQLSQALRSSLALDALEMAIWNRTRAGQVLDGLVHHSDRGVQYLSIRYSERLAENDIVASVGSKGDSYDNAMAEAFHSLYKWELIYPQGPWKGLDDVEYATLGYIDWFNHRRLHGEITDDNSYVTPAEFEAAYYRQAGPALEAVTQ
;
A
#
# COMPACT_ATOMS: atom_id res chain seq x y z
N MET A 1 28.11 -5.79 52.34
CA MET A 1 27.00 -6.47 51.67
C MET A 1 27.11 -6.40 50.13
N LEU A 2 27.04 -5.26 49.40
CA LEU A 2 27.11 -5.29 47.93
C LEU A 2 28.49 -5.68 47.39
N SER A 3 29.57 -5.30 48.08
CA SER A 3 30.96 -5.67 47.73
C SER A 3 31.25 -7.19 47.93
N GLU A 4 30.57 -7.83 48.85
CA GLU A 4 30.71 -9.27 49.18
C GLU A 4 30.07 -10.14 48.10
N HIS A 5 29.13 -9.58 47.29
CA HIS A 5 28.48 -10.24 46.14
C HIS A 5 29.08 -9.81 44.78
N GLY A 6 30.31 -9.32 44.77
CA GLY A 6 31.02 -8.95 43.53
C GLY A 6 30.59 -7.65 42.87
N CYS A 7 29.65 -6.93 43.45
CA CYS A 7 29.20 -5.62 42.94
C CYS A 7 30.08 -4.52 43.49
N LYS A 8 31.06 -4.03 42.73
CA LYS A 8 31.93 -2.89 43.07
C LYS A 8 31.22 -1.53 42.90
N ILE A 9 30.16 -1.32 43.67
CA ILE A 9 29.41 -0.06 43.67
C ILE A 9 29.59 0.64 45.03
N ALA A 10 30.07 1.86 45.05
CA ALA A 10 30.16 2.65 46.29
C ALA A 10 28.75 2.83 46.90
N PRO A 11 28.60 2.70 48.23
CA PRO A 11 27.30 2.84 48.91
C PRO A 11 26.58 4.14 48.52
N ASN A 12 27.31 5.23 48.39
CA ASN A 12 26.76 6.52 47.98
C ASN A 12 26.12 6.47 46.60
N THR A 13 26.71 5.74 45.63
CA THR A 13 26.15 5.54 44.29
C THR A 13 24.80 4.84 44.35
N TYR A 14 24.66 3.84 45.23
CA TYR A 14 23.38 3.15 45.43
C TYR A 14 22.30 4.07 46.00
N TYR A 15 22.62 4.82 47.09
CA TYR A 15 21.66 5.74 47.67
C TYR A 15 21.30 6.91 46.75
N MET A 16 22.26 7.46 46.00
CA MET A 16 22.02 8.47 44.98
C MET A 16 21.14 7.95 43.84
N ALA A 17 21.32 6.70 43.41
CA ALA A 17 20.45 6.09 42.40
C ALA A 17 19.01 5.90 42.91
N LYS A 18 18.84 5.58 44.21
CA LYS A 18 17.53 5.36 44.82
C LYS A 18 16.75 6.69 45.06
N THR A 19 17.46 7.78 45.32
CA THR A 19 16.85 9.14 45.53
C THR A 19 16.76 9.96 44.25
N ARG A 20 17.47 9.54 43.21
CA ARG A 20 17.48 10.24 41.94
C ARG A 20 16.13 10.10 41.23
N GLY A 21 15.44 11.18 40.98
CA GLY A 21 14.24 11.21 40.13
C GLY A 21 14.51 10.70 38.73
N ILE A 22 13.45 10.40 37.98
CA ILE A 22 13.52 9.94 36.59
C ILE A 22 14.35 10.93 35.76
N SER A 23 15.37 10.43 35.05
CA SER A 23 16.26 11.27 34.21
C SER A 23 15.48 11.96 33.06
N ALA A 24 15.98 13.09 32.58
CA ALA A 24 15.38 13.77 31.44
C ALA A 24 15.27 12.85 30.20
N ARG A 25 16.28 11.99 30.00
CA ARG A 25 16.26 10.96 28.94
C ARG A 25 15.13 9.96 29.16
N ALA A 26 14.97 9.43 30.35
CA ALA A 26 13.92 8.45 30.65
C ALA A 26 12.51 9.06 30.49
N ARG A 27 12.32 10.32 30.91
CA ARG A 27 11.06 11.04 30.66
C ARG A 27 10.79 11.23 29.16
N ARG A 28 11.83 11.56 28.40
CA ARG A 28 11.73 11.70 26.94
C ARG A 28 11.41 10.35 26.28
N ASP A 29 12.04 9.26 26.73
CA ASP A 29 11.79 7.90 26.22
C ASP A 29 10.33 7.50 26.50
N GLU A 30 9.78 7.74 27.68
CA GLU A 30 8.37 7.44 28.00
C GLU A 30 7.40 8.25 27.15
N TYR A 31 7.65 9.54 26.94
CA TYR A 31 6.86 10.35 26.00
C TYR A 31 6.90 9.75 24.59
N LEU A 32 8.08 9.41 24.09
CA LEU A 32 8.24 8.84 22.74
C LEU A 32 7.58 7.47 22.60
N LYS A 33 7.57 6.63 23.63
CA LYS A 33 6.83 5.36 23.62
C LYS A 33 5.34 5.59 23.39
N GLY A 34 4.74 6.55 24.11
CA GLY A 34 3.33 6.90 23.89
C GLY A 34 3.04 7.38 22.47
N GLU A 35 3.94 8.20 21.91
CA GLU A 35 3.80 8.66 20.52
C GLU A 35 4.01 7.53 19.49
N ILE A 36 4.92 6.58 19.75
CA ILE A 36 5.11 5.38 18.92
C ILE A 36 3.83 4.54 18.90
N ASP A 37 3.23 4.30 20.07
CA ASP A 37 1.98 3.54 20.17
C ASP A 37 0.84 4.24 19.44
N ARG A 38 0.70 5.57 19.60
CA ARG A 38 -0.30 6.37 18.89
C ARG A 38 -0.14 6.24 17.37
N VAL A 39 1.06 6.51 16.85
CA VAL A 39 1.35 6.43 15.41
C VAL A 39 1.06 5.04 14.87
N ARG A 40 1.39 3.98 15.60
CA ARG A 40 1.10 2.60 15.19
C ARG A 40 -0.40 2.31 15.17
N ALA A 41 -1.13 2.70 16.21
CA ALA A 41 -2.58 2.50 16.28
C ALA A 41 -3.32 3.22 15.14
N GLU A 42 -2.93 4.44 14.80
CA GLU A 42 -3.47 5.20 13.68
C GLU A 42 -3.14 4.60 12.31
N ASN A 43 -2.11 3.73 12.24
CA ASN A 43 -1.61 3.11 11.02
C ASN A 43 -1.74 1.58 11.04
N LEU A 44 -2.89 1.07 11.50
CA LEU A 44 -3.26 -0.36 11.49
C LEU A 44 -2.24 -1.27 12.20
N GLU A 45 -1.40 -0.72 13.08
CA GLU A 45 -0.28 -1.37 13.77
C GLU A 45 0.79 -2.00 12.86
N VAL A 46 0.77 -1.68 11.55
CA VAL A 46 1.65 -2.30 10.55
C VAL A 46 2.99 -1.58 10.37
N TYR A 47 3.13 -0.33 10.88
CA TYR A 47 4.36 0.43 10.70
C TYR A 47 5.55 -0.16 11.48
N GLY A 48 6.67 -0.34 10.77
CA GLY A 48 7.97 -0.57 11.35
C GLY A 48 8.66 0.73 11.75
N ALA A 49 9.85 0.63 12.31
CA ALA A 49 10.59 1.77 12.87
C ALA A 49 10.84 2.90 11.87
N ASP A 50 11.09 2.58 10.60
CA ASP A 50 11.33 3.59 9.55
C ASP A 50 10.11 4.47 9.31
N LYS A 51 8.92 3.87 9.17
CA LYS A 51 7.68 4.61 8.93
C LYS A 51 7.20 5.34 10.19
N VAL A 52 7.36 4.74 11.37
CA VAL A 52 7.08 5.42 12.64
C VAL A 52 7.98 6.63 12.81
N TRP A 53 9.28 6.49 12.55
CA TRP A 53 10.23 7.60 12.59
C TRP A 53 9.87 8.71 11.59
N ALA A 54 9.55 8.34 10.36
CA ALA A 54 9.13 9.28 9.33
C ALA A 54 7.87 10.04 9.74
N GLN A 55 6.86 9.35 10.25
CA GLN A 55 5.60 9.95 10.70
C GLN A 55 5.82 10.92 11.87
N LEU A 56 6.57 10.53 12.90
CA LEU A 56 6.88 11.39 14.04
C LEU A 56 7.57 12.69 13.60
N ASN A 57 8.56 12.60 12.70
CA ASN A 57 9.25 13.78 12.21
C ASN A 57 8.37 14.67 11.32
N ARG A 58 7.45 14.11 10.54
CA ARG A 58 6.44 14.84 9.76
C ARG A 58 5.50 15.64 10.67
N GLU A 59 5.18 15.11 11.85
CA GLU A 59 4.37 15.76 12.88
C GLU A 59 5.16 16.74 13.76
N GLY A 60 6.45 16.96 13.46
CA GLY A 60 7.31 17.89 14.20
C GLY A 60 7.96 17.30 15.46
N ILE A 61 7.75 16.01 15.75
CA ILE A 61 8.38 15.31 16.87
C ILE A 61 9.78 14.85 16.44
N ARG A 62 10.76 15.74 16.59
CA ARG A 62 12.15 15.48 16.22
C ARG A 62 12.75 14.33 17.02
N VAL A 63 13.08 13.24 16.37
CA VAL A 63 13.69 12.04 16.95
C VAL A 63 14.61 11.35 15.94
N ALA A 64 15.71 10.77 16.41
CA ALA A 64 16.60 9.97 15.56
C ALA A 64 16.00 8.58 15.31
N ARG A 65 16.17 8.03 14.09
CA ARG A 65 15.68 6.71 13.71
C ARG A 65 16.15 5.60 14.67
N CYS A 66 17.41 5.60 15.04
CA CYS A 66 17.97 4.62 16.00
C CYS A 66 17.30 4.67 17.39
N THR A 67 16.79 5.84 17.81
CA THR A 67 16.01 5.94 19.06
C THR A 67 14.67 5.25 18.92
N VAL A 68 13.96 5.46 17.80
CA VAL A 68 12.68 4.76 17.52
C VAL A 68 12.90 3.25 17.43
N GLU A 69 13.93 2.79 16.72
CA GLU A 69 14.27 1.37 16.62
C GLU A 69 14.53 0.74 18.00
N ARG A 70 15.28 1.44 18.86
CA ARG A 70 15.57 0.99 20.22
C ARG A 70 14.30 0.88 21.05
N LEU A 71 13.48 1.95 21.06
CA LEU A 71 12.24 1.99 21.84
C LEU A 71 11.25 0.94 21.37
N MET A 72 11.04 0.79 20.07
CA MET A 72 10.17 -0.26 19.53
C MET A 72 10.66 -1.66 19.92
N ARG A 73 11.96 -1.91 19.90
CA ARG A 73 12.54 -3.18 20.36
C ARG A 73 12.29 -3.39 21.85
N ASP A 74 12.49 -2.36 22.66
CA ASP A 74 12.25 -2.40 24.12
C ASP A 74 10.75 -2.67 24.44
N MET A 75 9.84 -2.21 23.58
CA MET A 75 8.39 -2.45 23.66
C MET A 75 7.95 -3.79 23.01
N GLY A 76 8.87 -4.53 22.38
CA GLY A 76 8.53 -5.76 21.65
C GLY A 76 7.76 -5.53 20.34
N LEU A 77 7.79 -4.32 19.80
CA LEU A 77 7.04 -3.94 18.60
C LEU A 77 7.85 -4.18 17.31
N SER A 78 7.15 -4.64 16.27
CA SER A 78 7.71 -4.80 14.93
C SER A 78 6.68 -4.38 13.88
N GLY A 79 7.15 -4.02 12.68
CA GLY A 79 6.27 -3.80 11.53
C GLY A 79 5.73 -5.10 10.95
N ALA A 80 4.67 -4.98 10.12
CA ALA A 80 4.16 -6.12 9.37
C ALA A 80 5.27 -6.73 8.48
N ARG A 81 5.43 -8.06 8.55
CA ARG A 81 6.42 -8.80 7.77
C ARG A 81 5.74 -9.72 6.78
N ARG A 82 6.18 -9.71 5.54
CA ARG A 82 5.73 -10.67 4.54
C ARG A 82 6.19 -12.08 4.91
N GLY A 83 5.27 -13.05 4.93
CA GLY A 83 5.60 -14.46 5.10
C GLY A 83 6.10 -15.10 3.80
N ARG A 84 6.72 -16.28 3.92
CA ARG A 84 7.21 -17.09 2.80
C ARG A 84 6.13 -18.01 2.26
N ALA A 85 5.16 -17.58 1.49
CA ALA A 85 4.32 -18.53 0.77
C ALA A 85 3.74 -17.93 -0.51
N PHE A 86 4.20 -18.40 -1.65
CA PHE A 86 3.57 -18.19 -2.95
C PHE A 86 3.02 -19.54 -3.48
N LYS A 87 1.73 -19.60 -3.81
CA LYS A 87 1.16 -20.59 -4.71
C LYS A 87 0.67 -19.86 -5.96
N VAL A 88 1.16 -20.26 -7.11
CA VAL A 88 0.65 -19.83 -8.43
C VAL A 88 -0.72 -20.46 -8.62
N THR A 89 -1.75 -19.66 -8.89
CA THR A 89 -3.16 -20.12 -8.99
C THR A 89 -3.84 -19.76 -10.31
N THR A 90 -3.14 -19.20 -11.29
CA THR A 90 -3.72 -18.77 -12.57
C THR A 90 -3.66 -19.90 -13.61
N CYS A 91 -4.84 -20.32 -14.13
CA CYS A 91 -4.95 -21.19 -15.30
C CYS A 91 -5.26 -20.34 -16.54
N PRO A 92 -4.41 -20.28 -17.56
CA PRO A 92 -4.67 -19.52 -18.78
C PRO A 92 -5.64 -20.24 -19.71
N ASP A 93 -6.56 -19.51 -20.34
CA ASP A 93 -7.38 -19.98 -21.46
C ASP A 93 -6.70 -19.62 -22.79
N GLU A 94 -6.45 -20.61 -23.65
CA GLU A 94 -5.66 -20.46 -24.88
C GLU A 94 -6.48 -20.04 -26.12
N ARG A 95 -7.80 -19.84 -26.02
CA ARG A 95 -8.73 -19.80 -27.17
C ARG A 95 -9.09 -18.40 -27.69
N GLN A 96 -8.69 -17.32 -27.04
CA GLN A 96 -9.07 -15.95 -27.45
C GLN A 96 -7.91 -15.16 -28.03
N ALA A 97 -8.20 -14.31 -29.05
CA ALA A 97 -7.27 -13.30 -29.56
C ALA A 97 -6.95 -12.28 -28.44
N ARG A 98 -5.69 -11.96 -28.26
CA ARG A 98 -5.19 -11.20 -27.09
C ARG A 98 -4.51 -9.92 -27.53
N PRO A 99 -4.67 -8.81 -26.77
CA PRO A 99 -3.82 -7.62 -26.92
C PRO A 99 -2.34 -7.98 -26.70
N ALA A 100 -1.45 -7.19 -27.32
CA ALA A 100 -0.02 -7.31 -27.12
C ALA A 100 0.40 -6.85 -25.73
N ASP A 101 1.50 -7.39 -25.19
CA ASP A 101 2.15 -6.83 -24.02
C ASP A 101 2.88 -5.54 -24.42
N LEU A 102 2.41 -4.40 -23.89
CA LEU A 102 2.96 -3.07 -24.17
C LEU A 102 3.86 -2.58 -23.00
N VAL A 103 3.90 -3.31 -21.90
CA VAL A 103 4.62 -2.90 -20.67
C VAL A 103 6.02 -3.45 -20.65
N ASP A 104 6.23 -4.67 -21.18
CA ASP A 104 7.53 -5.35 -21.23
C ASP A 104 8.32 -5.21 -19.90
N ARG A 105 7.64 -5.48 -18.77
CA ARG A 105 8.19 -5.40 -17.39
C ARG A 105 8.62 -4.01 -16.92
N HIS A 106 8.41 -2.96 -17.72
CA HIS A 106 8.73 -1.59 -17.34
C HIS A 106 7.52 -0.92 -16.65
N PHE A 107 7.32 -1.24 -15.36
CA PHE A 107 6.26 -0.61 -14.53
C PHE A 107 6.69 0.78 -14.07
N ILE A 108 6.98 1.66 -15.03
CA ILE A 108 7.31 3.07 -14.82
C ILE A 108 6.37 3.89 -15.68
N ALA A 109 5.69 4.85 -15.06
CA ALA A 109 4.85 5.81 -15.77
C ALA A 109 5.40 7.22 -15.52
N PRO A 110 5.48 8.09 -16.54
CA PRO A 110 6.02 9.46 -16.38
C PRO A 110 5.02 10.41 -15.73
N ALA A 111 3.74 10.03 -15.67
CA ALA A 111 2.65 10.85 -15.17
C ALA A 111 1.48 9.98 -14.67
N PRO A 112 0.57 10.51 -13.83
CA PRO A 112 -0.68 9.86 -13.51
C PRO A 112 -1.49 9.50 -14.78
N ASN A 113 -2.27 8.42 -14.70
CA ASN A 113 -3.16 7.98 -15.79
C ASN A 113 -2.43 7.68 -17.11
N ARG A 114 -1.18 7.22 -17.08
CA ARG A 114 -0.46 6.72 -18.26
C ARG A 114 -0.39 5.21 -18.30
N LEU A 115 -0.34 4.59 -17.14
CA LEU A 115 -0.33 3.14 -17.00
C LEU A 115 -1.10 2.74 -15.74
N TRP A 116 -2.15 1.94 -15.93
CA TRP A 116 -2.82 1.25 -14.84
C TRP A 116 -2.50 -0.25 -14.90
N VAL A 117 -2.36 -0.85 -13.73
CA VAL A 117 -2.27 -2.30 -13.58
C VAL A 117 -3.49 -2.81 -12.83
N ALA A 118 -4.05 -3.92 -13.31
CA ALA A 118 -5.18 -4.57 -12.65
C ALA A 118 -4.88 -6.04 -12.36
N ASP A 119 -5.37 -6.50 -11.23
CA ASP A 119 -5.24 -7.90 -10.83
C ASP A 119 -6.33 -8.30 -9.83
N LEU A 120 -6.53 -9.61 -9.72
CA LEU A 120 -7.51 -10.25 -8.87
C LEU A 120 -6.85 -11.01 -7.74
N THR A 121 -7.42 -10.90 -6.55
CA THR A 121 -7.02 -11.72 -5.42
C THR A 121 -8.23 -12.32 -4.73
N TYR A 122 -8.02 -13.16 -3.72
CA TYR A 122 -9.11 -13.80 -2.98
C TYR A 122 -8.82 -13.83 -1.49
N VAL A 123 -9.89 -13.78 -0.72
CA VAL A 123 -9.91 -13.81 0.74
C VAL A 123 -10.79 -14.97 1.18
N LYS A 124 -10.28 -15.80 2.09
CA LYS A 124 -11.07 -16.86 2.69
C LYS A 124 -11.90 -16.30 3.85
N THR A 125 -13.21 -16.55 3.84
CA THR A 125 -14.13 -16.17 4.91
C THR A 125 -14.88 -17.40 5.44
N HIS A 126 -15.63 -17.25 6.52
CA HIS A 126 -16.52 -18.31 7.02
C HIS A 126 -17.65 -18.64 6.03
N ALA A 127 -18.14 -17.63 5.28
CA ALA A 127 -19.19 -17.80 4.27
C ALA A 127 -18.68 -18.29 2.91
N GLY A 128 -17.36 -18.54 2.75
CA GLY A 128 -16.75 -18.97 1.50
C GLY A 128 -15.65 -18.02 1.01
N TRP A 129 -15.38 -18.08 -0.30
CA TRP A 129 -14.38 -17.22 -0.92
C TRP A 129 -14.96 -15.87 -1.30
N VAL A 130 -14.23 -14.81 -1.02
CA VAL A 130 -14.49 -13.45 -1.52
C VAL A 130 -13.35 -13.10 -2.47
N TYR A 131 -13.69 -12.67 -3.67
CA TYR A 131 -12.76 -12.22 -4.70
C TYR A 131 -12.69 -10.71 -4.69
N ALA A 132 -11.50 -10.16 -4.87
CA ALA A 132 -11.25 -8.72 -4.89
C ALA A 132 -10.49 -8.37 -6.17
N ALA A 133 -10.99 -7.39 -6.92
CA ALA A 133 -10.35 -6.76 -8.05
C ALA A 133 -9.81 -5.41 -7.64
N PHE A 134 -8.59 -5.08 -8.09
CA PHE A 134 -7.97 -3.77 -7.86
C PHE A 134 -7.42 -3.21 -9.16
N VAL A 135 -7.53 -1.89 -9.32
CA VAL A 135 -6.89 -1.12 -10.39
C VAL A 135 -5.98 -0.09 -9.72
N ILE A 136 -4.71 -0.08 -10.11
CA ILE A 136 -3.66 0.71 -9.48
C ILE A 136 -2.98 1.58 -10.53
N ASP A 137 -2.88 2.87 -10.26
CA ASP A 137 -2.08 3.80 -11.06
C ASP A 137 -0.58 3.56 -10.80
N VAL A 138 0.18 3.28 -11.85
CA VAL A 138 1.59 2.92 -11.74
C VAL A 138 2.45 4.09 -11.29
N PHE A 139 2.12 5.32 -11.67
CA PHE A 139 2.86 6.51 -11.28
C PHE A 139 2.76 6.78 -9.78
N SER A 140 1.53 6.92 -9.28
CA SER A 140 1.29 7.32 -7.89
C SER A 140 1.20 6.16 -6.91
N ARG A 141 1.09 4.91 -7.40
CA ARG A 141 0.76 3.72 -6.59
C ARG A 141 -0.65 3.78 -5.98
N MET A 142 -1.46 4.76 -6.36
CA MET A 142 -2.81 4.91 -5.85
C MET A 142 -3.72 3.80 -6.37
N VAL A 143 -4.51 3.22 -5.49
CA VAL A 143 -5.62 2.34 -5.88
C VAL A 143 -6.75 3.22 -6.36
N VAL A 144 -7.04 3.20 -7.66
CA VAL A 144 -8.00 4.10 -8.33
C VAL A 144 -9.38 3.48 -8.49
N GLY A 145 -9.44 2.13 -8.47
CA GLY A 145 -10.69 1.38 -8.51
C GLY A 145 -10.55 0.03 -7.83
N TRP A 146 -11.64 -0.45 -7.25
CA TRP A 146 -11.67 -1.76 -6.60
C TRP A 146 -13.12 -2.26 -6.49
N GLN A 147 -13.27 -3.58 -6.42
CA GLN A 147 -14.56 -4.21 -6.19
C GLN A 147 -14.37 -5.58 -5.54
N LEU A 148 -15.34 -6.00 -4.71
CA LEU A 148 -15.39 -7.32 -4.10
C LEU A 148 -16.64 -8.09 -4.55
N SER A 149 -16.53 -9.43 -4.62
CA SER A 149 -17.66 -10.30 -4.96
C SER A 149 -17.49 -11.71 -4.40
N GLN A 150 -18.58 -12.40 -4.13
CA GLN A 150 -18.56 -13.84 -3.81
C GLN A 150 -18.35 -14.73 -5.05
N ALA A 151 -18.43 -14.18 -6.24
CA ALA A 151 -18.27 -14.91 -7.49
C ALA A 151 -17.20 -14.29 -8.38
N LEU A 152 -16.34 -15.14 -8.92
CA LEU A 152 -15.30 -14.75 -9.87
C LEU A 152 -15.92 -14.62 -11.28
N ARG A 153 -16.63 -13.51 -11.51
CA ARG A 153 -17.25 -13.18 -12.81
C ARG A 153 -16.47 -12.04 -13.48
N SER A 154 -16.64 -11.92 -14.79
CA SER A 154 -16.06 -10.78 -15.55
C SER A 154 -16.58 -9.42 -15.09
N SER A 155 -17.81 -9.36 -14.54
CA SER A 155 -18.36 -8.14 -13.96
C SER A 155 -17.51 -7.60 -12.81
N LEU A 156 -16.86 -8.46 -12.00
CA LEU A 156 -16.03 -8.01 -10.89
C LEU A 156 -14.87 -7.11 -11.35
N ALA A 157 -14.15 -7.52 -12.40
CA ALA A 157 -13.08 -6.71 -12.98
C ALA A 157 -13.62 -5.45 -13.64
N LEU A 158 -14.78 -5.57 -14.34
CA LEU A 158 -15.43 -4.44 -14.99
C LEU A 158 -15.89 -3.39 -13.98
N ASP A 159 -16.50 -3.78 -12.87
CA ASP A 159 -16.97 -2.86 -11.83
C ASP A 159 -15.81 -2.10 -11.18
N ALA A 160 -14.65 -2.76 -10.99
CA ALA A 160 -13.43 -2.10 -10.50
C ALA A 160 -12.87 -1.09 -11.53
N LEU A 161 -12.91 -1.41 -12.83
CA LEU A 161 -12.53 -0.51 -13.92
C LEU A 161 -13.47 0.69 -13.99
N GLU A 162 -14.78 0.47 -13.92
CA GLU A 162 -15.80 1.53 -13.91
C GLU A 162 -15.56 2.52 -12.75
N MET A 163 -15.28 2.01 -11.56
CA MET A 163 -14.94 2.85 -10.43
C MET A 163 -13.69 3.69 -10.71
N ALA A 164 -12.65 3.09 -11.31
CA ALA A 164 -11.42 3.79 -11.63
C ALA A 164 -11.67 4.93 -12.65
N ILE A 165 -12.36 4.65 -13.74
CA ILE A 165 -12.72 5.63 -14.76
C ILE A 165 -13.56 6.76 -14.13
N TRP A 166 -14.59 6.41 -13.37
CA TRP A 166 -15.48 7.38 -12.73
C TRP A 166 -14.73 8.29 -11.75
N ASN A 167 -13.87 7.73 -10.89
CA ASN A 167 -13.10 8.52 -9.94
C ASN A 167 -12.18 9.54 -10.64
N ARG A 168 -11.51 9.13 -11.72
CA ARG A 168 -10.58 9.98 -12.45
C ARG A 168 -11.31 11.06 -13.28
N THR A 169 -12.36 10.69 -14.01
CA THR A 169 -13.13 11.63 -14.83
C THR A 169 -13.89 12.64 -13.96
N ARG A 170 -14.45 12.22 -12.82
CA ARG A 170 -15.10 13.14 -11.87
C ARG A 170 -14.10 14.14 -11.27
N ALA A 171 -12.84 13.76 -11.11
CA ALA A 171 -11.78 14.67 -10.66
C ALA A 171 -11.27 15.60 -11.81
N GLY A 172 -11.87 15.55 -12.98
CA GLY A 172 -11.45 16.34 -14.16
C GLY A 172 -10.15 15.86 -14.80
N GLN A 173 -9.75 14.61 -14.52
CA GLN A 173 -8.52 14.05 -15.06
C GLN A 173 -8.78 13.38 -16.42
N VAL A 174 -7.78 13.46 -17.31
CA VAL A 174 -7.83 12.92 -18.66
C VAL A 174 -7.23 11.52 -18.69
N LEU A 175 -7.85 10.62 -19.45
CA LEU A 175 -7.43 9.23 -19.61
C LEU A 175 -6.84 8.93 -21.01
N ASP A 176 -6.70 9.95 -21.88
CA ASP A 176 -6.18 9.78 -23.24
C ASP A 176 -4.79 9.14 -23.26
N GLY A 177 -4.66 8.07 -24.01
CA GLY A 177 -3.43 7.32 -24.14
C GLY A 177 -3.06 6.50 -22.89
N LEU A 178 -4.00 6.32 -21.96
CA LEU A 178 -3.82 5.40 -20.82
C LEU A 178 -3.67 3.97 -21.35
N VAL A 179 -2.64 3.28 -20.87
CA VAL A 179 -2.46 1.84 -21.04
C VAL A 179 -3.01 1.13 -19.79
N HIS A 180 -3.93 0.20 -20.00
CA HIS A 180 -4.45 -0.66 -18.95
C HIS A 180 -3.86 -2.06 -19.10
N HIS A 181 -2.99 -2.43 -18.16
CA HIS A 181 -2.31 -3.72 -18.16
C HIS A 181 -2.94 -4.67 -17.13
N SER A 182 -3.20 -5.90 -17.55
CA SER A 182 -3.73 -6.96 -16.68
C SER A 182 -3.04 -8.30 -16.94
N ASP A 183 -3.23 -9.24 -16.04
CA ASP A 183 -2.85 -10.63 -16.29
C ASP A 183 -3.73 -11.26 -17.39
N ARG A 184 -3.47 -12.55 -17.70
CA ARG A 184 -4.21 -13.32 -18.71
C ARG A 184 -5.54 -13.88 -18.21
N GLY A 185 -6.08 -13.36 -17.13
CA GLY A 185 -7.36 -13.81 -16.60
C GLY A 185 -8.51 -13.64 -17.59
N VAL A 186 -9.37 -14.64 -17.73
CA VAL A 186 -10.56 -14.60 -18.62
C VAL A 186 -11.50 -13.43 -18.34
N GLN A 187 -11.44 -12.87 -17.13
CA GLN A 187 -12.23 -11.73 -16.70
C GLN A 187 -11.88 -10.47 -17.49
N TYR A 188 -10.60 -10.27 -17.79
CA TYR A 188 -10.07 -9.12 -18.53
C TYR A 188 -10.18 -9.26 -20.05
N LEU A 189 -10.46 -10.48 -20.53
CA LEU A 189 -10.62 -10.78 -21.95
C LEU A 189 -12.11 -10.79 -22.39
N SER A 190 -13.04 -10.47 -21.48
CA SER A 190 -14.45 -10.42 -21.83
C SER A 190 -14.72 -9.26 -22.81
N ILE A 191 -15.66 -9.48 -23.74
CA ILE A 191 -16.06 -8.47 -24.75
C ILE A 191 -16.43 -7.15 -24.08
N ARG A 192 -17.26 -7.19 -23.04
CA ARG A 192 -17.68 -6.00 -22.29
C ARG A 192 -16.52 -5.22 -21.68
N TYR A 193 -15.50 -5.92 -21.19
CA TYR A 193 -14.33 -5.28 -20.61
C TYR A 193 -13.52 -4.54 -21.70
N SER A 194 -13.30 -5.21 -22.83
CA SER A 194 -12.58 -4.63 -23.97
C SER A 194 -13.33 -3.47 -24.62
N GLU A 195 -14.66 -3.58 -24.77
CA GLU A 195 -15.52 -2.50 -25.25
C GLU A 195 -15.42 -1.27 -24.32
N ARG A 196 -15.44 -1.49 -23.00
CA ARG A 196 -15.37 -0.39 -22.04
C ARG A 196 -14.03 0.34 -22.06
N LEU A 197 -12.92 -0.38 -22.25
CA LEU A 197 -11.61 0.25 -22.46
C LEU A 197 -11.63 1.12 -23.74
N ALA A 198 -12.13 0.57 -24.85
CA ALA A 198 -12.21 1.28 -26.13
C ALA A 198 -13.10 2.52 -26.09
N GLU A 199 -14.25 2.48 -25.40
CA GLU A 199 -15.16 3.63 -25.20
C GLU A 199 -14.49 4.81 -24.48
N ASN A 200 -13.41 4.57 -23.75
CA ASN A 200 -12.67 5.59 -23.02
C ASN A 200 -11.27 5.85 -23.60
N ASP A 201 -11.02 5.42 -24.84
CA ASP A 201 -9.72 5.54 -25.52
C ASP A 201 -8.53 4.94 -24.74
N ILE A 202 -8.83 3.92 -23.91
CA ILE A 202 -7.84 3.21 -23.09
C ILE A 202 -7.29 2.01 -23.87
N VAL A 203 -5.97 1.94 -23.96
CA VAL A 203 -5.28 0.86 -24.68
C VAL A 203 -5.13 -0.36 -23.79
N ALA A 204 -5.66 -1.50 -24.22
CA ALA A 204 -5.49 -2.76 -23.50
C ALA A 204 -4.08 -3.34 -23.70
N SER A 205 -3.46 -3.80 -22.63
CA SER A 205 -2.21 -4.56 -22.61
C SER A 205 -2.36 -5.80 -21.73
N VAL A 206 -1.82 -6.93 -22.18
CA VAL A 206 -1.93 -8.22 -21.46
C VAL A 206 -0.56 -8.87 -21.36
N GLY A 207 -0.16 -9.26 -20.15
CA GLY A 207 1.13 -9.88 -19.86
C GLY A 207 1.46 -11.13 -20.68
N SER A 208 2.72 -11.54 -20.74
CA SER A 208 3.22 -12.68 -21.49
C SER A 208 2.85 -14.03 -20.83
N LYS A 209 3.05 -15.16 -21.53
CA LYS A 209 2.63 -16.48 -21.02
C LYS A 209 3.59 -16.99 -19.95
N GLY A 210 3.11 -17.14 -18.70
CA GLY A 210 3.83 -17.87 -17.64
C GLY A 210 4.89 -17.04 -16.90
N ASP A 211 4.92 -15.72 -17.08
CA ASP A 211 5.85 -14.85 -16.37
C ASP A 211 5.16 -14.12 -15.22
N SER A 212 5.50 -14.50 -14.00
CA SER A 212 5.01 -13.86 -12.77
C SER A 212 5.53 -12.44 -12.57
N TYR A 213 6.49 -11.99 -13.38
CA TYR A 213 7.02 -10.62 -13.31
C TYR A 213 6.18 -9.62 -14.08
N ASP A 214 5.29 -10.09 -14.95
CA ASP A 214 4.47 -9.24 -15.83
C ASP A 214 3.41 -8.42 -15.07
N ASN A 215 3.15 -8.69 -13.77
CA ASN A 215 2.25 -7.91 -12.93
C ASN A 215 2.80 -7.69 -11.51
N ALA A 216 4.12 -7.58 -11.39
CA ALA A 216 4.84 -7.51 -10.11
C ALA A 216 4.32 -6.41 -9.17
N MET A 217 3.82 -5.28 -9.72
CA MET A 217 3.28 -4.19 -8.91
C MET A 217 1.94 -4.57 -8.27
N ALA A 218 1.03 -5.15 -9.01
CA ALA A 218 -0.26 -5.59 -8.47
C ALA A 218 -0.06 -6.74 -7.46
N GLU A 219 0.86 -7.67 -7.73
CA GLU A 219 1.24 -8.72 -6.76
C GLU A 219 1.84 -8.13 -5.48
N ALA A 220 2.68 -7.10 -5.59
CA ALA A 220 3.23 -6.40 -4.43
C ALA A 220 2.11 -5.74 -3.60
N PHE A 221 1.15 -5.09 -4.25
CA PHE A 221 -0.02 -4.52 -3.57
C PHE A 221 -0.87 -5.61 -2.90
N HIS A 222 -1.17 -6.72 -3.57
CA HIS A 222 -1.90 -7.85 -2.98
C HIS A 222 -1.19 -8.40 -1.74
N SER A 223 0.12 -8.46 -1.78
CA SER A 223 0.91 -8.87 -0.63
C SER A 223 0.72 -7.89 0.54
N LEU A 224 0.77 -6.57 0.29
CA LEU A 224 0.51 -5.56 1.32
C LEU A 224 -0.91 -5.69 1.86
N TYR A 225 -1.93 -5.73 1.00
CA TYR A 225 -3.32 -5.89 1.38
C TYR A 225 -3.54 -7.11 2.29
N LYS A 226 -2.95 -8.26 1.93
CA LYS A 226 -3.06 -9.47 2.74
C LYS A 226 -2.35 -9.37 4.08
N TRP A 227 -1.12 -8.83 4.12
CA TRP A 227 -0.31 -8.79 5.33
C TRP A 227 -0.61 -7.58 6.24
N GLU A 228 -1.16 -6.51 5.70
CA GLU A 228 -1.50 -5.31 6.47
C GLU A 228 -2.96 -5.31 6.93
N LEU A 229 -3.89 -5.97 6.19
CA LEU A 229 -5.31 -6.00 6.52
C LEU A 229 -5.83 -7.42 6.78
N ILE A 230 -5.76 -8.29 5.75
CA ILE A 230 -6.55 -9.52 5.73
C ILE A 230 -6.13 -10.51 6.80
N TYR A 231 -4.84 -10.78 6.94
CA TYR A 231 -4.34 -11.74 7.93
C TYR A 231 -4.39 -11.21 9.37
N PRO A 232 -4.02 -9.95 9.67
CA PRO A 232 -4.06 -9.45 11.04
C PRO A 232 -5.47 -9.29 11.61
N GLN A 233 -6.45 -8.93 10.78
CA GLN A 233 -7.82 -8.63 11.22
C GLN A 233 -8.80 -9.80 11.06
N GLY A 234 -8.40 -10.89 10.38
CA GLY A 234 -9.22 -12.10 10.30
C GLY A 234 -9.39 -12.82 11.65
N PRO A 235 -10.28 -13.81 11.73
CA PRO A 235 -11.06 -14.39 10.63
C PRO A 235 -12.27 -13.55 10.19
N TRP A 236 -12.62 -13.60 8.91
CA TRP A 236 -13.68 -12.82 8.28
C TRP A 236 -14.98 -13.61 8.21
N LYS A 237 -16.12 -12.96 8.46
CA LYS A 237 -17.44 -13.60 8.41
C LYS A 237 -17.90 -13.85 6.97
N GLY A 238 -17.84 -12.81 6.12
CA GLY A 238 -18.31 -12.86 4.75
C GLY A 238 -17.90 -11.65 3.93
N LEU A 239 -18.62 -11.39 2.83
CA LEU A 239 -18.33 -10.31 1.89
C LEU A 239 -18.39 -8.94 2.57
N ASP A 240 -19.48 -8.61 3.26
CA ASP A 240 -19.72 -7.28 3.83
C ASP A 240 -18.62 -6.87 4.82
N ASP A 241 -18.14 -7.85 5.60
CA ASP A 241 -17.06 -7.67 6.59
C ASP A 241 -15.74 -7.27 5.90
N VAL A 242 -15.40 -8.02 4.84
CA VAL A 242 -14.19 -7.75 4.05
C VAL A 242 -14.31 -6.45 3.27
N GLU A 243 -15.48 -6.15 2.71
CA GLU A 243 -15.75 -4.96 1.92
C GLU A 243 -15.61 -3.70 2.75
N TYR A 244 -16.23 -3.68 3.93
CA TYR A 244 -16.12 -2.54 4.85
C TYR A 244 -14.66 -2.29 5.29
N ALA A 245 -13.95 -3.36 5.64
CA ALA A 245 -12.54 -3.24 6.02
C ALA A 245 -11.66 -2.80 4.84
N THR A 246 -11.95 -3.29 3.64
CA THR A 246 -11.23 -2.90 2.40
C THR A 246 -11.44 -1.43 2.09
N LEU A 247 -12.65 -0.90 2.24
CA LEU A 247 -12.93 0.53 2.07
C LEU A 247 -12.02 1.39 2.95
N GLY A 248 -11.95 1.07 4.25
CA GLY A 248 -11.08 1.77 5.19
C GLY A 248 -9.59 1.62 4.88
N TYR A 249 -9.19 0.41 4.41
CA TYR A 249 -7.81 0.14 4.03
C TYR A 249 -7.39 0.93 2.79
N ILE A 250 -8.22 1.00 1.74
CA ILE A 250 -7.92 1.75 0.52
C ILE A 250 -7.82 3.25 0.79
N ASP A 251 -8.74 3.80 1.59
CA ASP A 251 -8.63 5.19 2.03
C ASP A 251 -7.31 5.45 2.78
N TRP A 252 -6.99 4.60 3.75
CA TRP A 252 -5.72 4.71 4.49
C TRP A 252 -4.51 4.51 3.57
N PHE A 253 -4.53 3.54 2.67
CA PHE A 253 -3.45 3.25 1.73
C PHE A 253 -3.14 4.45 0.83
N ASN A 254 -4.18 5.08 0.27
CA ASN A 254 -4.04 6.18 -0.65
C ASN A 254 -3.64 7.50 0.04
N HIS A 255 -4.19 7.79 1.23
CA HIS A 255 -4.11 9.12 1.84
C HIS A 255 -3.25 9.21 3.11
N ARG A 256 -2.95 8.08 3.76
CA ARG A 256 -2.24 8.06 5.05
C ARG A 256 -1.02 7.16 5.07
N ARG A 257 -1.05 6.06 4.32
CA ARG A 257 0.07 5.13 4.29
C ARG A 257 1.29 5.76 3.64
N LEU A 258 2.39 5.83 4.38
CA LEU A 258 3.67 6.32 3.89
C LEU A 258 4.37 5.28 3.00
N HIS A 259 4.90 5.74 1.88
CA HIS A 259 5.72 4.98 0.94
C HIS A 259 7.08 5.65 0.78
N GLY A 260 8.16 4.91 0.98
CA GLY A 260 9.53 5.41 0.79
C GLY A 260 10.11 5.11 -0.59
N GLU A 261 9.37 4.35 -1.43
CA GLU A 261 9.87 3.88 -2.74
C GLU A 261 9.21 4.60 -3.93
N ILE A 262 8.35 5.60 -3.66
CA ILE A 262 7.67 6.36 -4.74
C ILE A 262 8.55 7.53 -5.21
N THR A 263 9.36 8.08 -4.32
CA THR A 263 10.22 9.23 -4.58
C THR A 263 11.67 8.81 -4.78
N ASP A 264 12.41 9.51 -5.66
CA ASP A 264 13.82 9.22 -5.94
C ASP A 264 14.74 9.51 -4.74
N ASP A 265 14.34 10.42 -3.85
CA ASP A 265 15.09 10.82 -2.66
C ASP A 265 14.79 9.95 -1.42
N ASN A 266 14.00 8.89 -1.58
CA ASN A 266 13.50 8.05 -0.49
C ASN A 266 12.74 8.81 0.60
N SER A 267 12.16 9.96 0.29
CA SER A 267 11.26 10.65 1.20
C SER A 267 9.95 9.85 1.35
N TYR A 268 9.40 9.86 2.56
CA TYR A 268 8.17 9.15 2.85
C TYR A 268 6.96 10.02 2.52
N VAL A 269 6.19 9.64 1.50
CA VAL A 269 4.97 10.33 1.06
C VAL A 269 3.81 9.35 0.89
N THR A 270 2.58 9.86 0.87
CA THR A 270 1.43 9.05 0.49
C THR A 270 1.22 9.10 -1.03
N PRO A 271 0.54 8.09 -1.63
CA PRO A 271 0.15 8.12 -3.04
C PRO A 271 -0.56 9.42 -3.45
N ALA A 272 -1.50 9.89 -2.64
CA ALA A 272 -2.25 11.12 -2.91
C ALA A 272 -1.36 12.38 -2.85
N GLU A 273 -0.43 12.47 -1.90
CA GLU A 273 0.52 13.60 -1.81
C GLU A 273 1.45 13.63 -3.02
N PHE A 274 1.95 12.47 -3.44
CA PHE A 274 2.84 12.36 -4.59
C PHE A 274 2.15 12.80 -5.88
N GLU A 275 0.93 12.32 -6.12
CA GLU A 275 0.14 12.71 -7.29
C GLU A 275 -0.23 14.19 -7.25
N ALA A 276 -0.66 14.72 -6.10
CA ALA A 276 -0.95 16.12 -5.94
C ALA A 276 0.28 17.03 -6.18
N ALA A 277 1.48 16.56 -5.82
CA ALA A 277 2.71 17.29 -6.11
C ALA A 277 2.98 17.38 -7.62
N TYR A 278 2.74 16.30 -8.35
CA TYR A 278 2.84 16.28 -9.81
C TYR A 278 1.92 17.33 -10.46
N TYR A 279 0.63 17.35 -10.08
CA TYR A 279 -0.33 18.31 -10.67
C TYR A 279 -0.02 19.76 -10.30
N ARG A 280 0.50 20.03 -9.12
CA ARG A 280 0.97 21.39 -8.74
C ARG A 280 2.14 21.86 -9.59
N GLN A 281 3.04 20.96 -9.99
CA GLN A 281 4.20 21.30 -10.83
C GLN A 281 3.81 21.43 -12.31
N ALA A 282 2.89 20.59 -12.78
CA ALA A 282 2.44 20.57 -14.17
C ALA A 282 1.48 21.72 -14.51
N GLY A 283 0.71 22.22 -13.54
CA GLY A 283 -0.29 23.29 -13.75
C GLY A 283 0.26 24.53 -14.43
N PRO A 284 1.39 25.13 -13.99
CA PRO A 284 1.97 26.29 -14.63
C PRO A 284 2.47 26.04 -16.06
N ALA A 285 2.88 24.78 -16.37
CA ALA A 285 3.37 24.41 -17.69
C ALA A 285 2.24 24.22 -18.71
N LEU A 286 1.08 23.77 -18.29
CA LEU A 286 -0.11 23.60 -19.15
C LEU A 286 -0.73 24.95 -19.53
N GLU A 287 -0.74 25.94 -18.63
CA GLU A 287 -1.20 27.31 -18.93
C GLU A 287 -0.28 28.04 -19.91
N ALA A 288 1.03 27.75 -19.89
CA ALA A 288 2.01 28.38 -20.78
C ALA A 288 1.96 27.87 -22.25
N VAL A 289 1.38 26.68 -22.48
CA VAL A 289 1.25 26.07 -23.83
C VAL A 289 -0.04 26.53 -24.55
N THR A 290 -1.00 27.10 -23.80
CA THR A 290 -2.30 27.55 -24.30
C THR A 290 -2.33 29.08 -24.61
N GLN A 291 -1.23 29.79 -24.44
CA GLN A 291 -1.01 31.18 -24.84
C GLN A 291 -0.08 31.24 -26.07
#